data_0905e4860c14ab44db4ef7ca3ca656f6
#
_entry.id   0905e4860c14ab44db4ef7ca3ca656f6
#
_cell.length_a   1.000
_cell.length_b   1.000
_cell.length_c   1.000
_cell.angle_alpha   90.00
_cell.angle_beta   90.00
_cell.angle_gamma   90.00
#
_symmetry.space_group_name_H-M   'P 1'
#
loop_
_entity.id
_entity.type
_entity.pdbx_description
1 polymer ?
#
loop_
_entity_poly.entity_id
_entity_poly.type
_entity_poly.pdbx_seq_one_letter_code
_entity_poly.pdbx_strand_id
1 'polypeptide(L)'
;NAKGTTDQKVADLYVSGMDTVTIEKLGYGPIKPLLAQINAVKNYQELINLAADEYKEGNGFLFGFGVGPDDKISTKNVVNLSQTGLGLPNRDYYFNTDAATQKIRKEYLKYITKLFTLTGTDQTTADKQANAILDLETAIAKSHSTPTELRDPIKNYNKFAVADFQKQIPDIDLKNVFDRMLVKTDTLLVGQPTYYQALNSLLKTR
;
A
#
# COMPACT_ATOMS: atom_id res chain seq x y z
N ASN A 1 28.47 18.54 19.33
CA ASN A 1 27.58 19.53 18.68
C ASN A 1 26.80 20.28 19.77
N ALA A 2 26.51 21.58 19.55
CA ALA A 2 25.72 22.36 20.50
C ALA A 2 24.27 21.83 20.56
N LYS A 3 23.69 21.79 21.79
CA LYS A 3 22.34 21.27 22.03
C LYS A 3 21.28 22.05 21.24
N GLY A 4 20.40 21.34 20.53
CA GLY A 4 19.32 21.92 19.73
C GLY A 4 19.72 22.37 18.32
N THR A 5 20.97 22.24 17.91
CA THR A 5 21.44 22.57 16.55
C THR A 5 20.99 21.51 15.53
N THR A 6 20.94 21.89 14.26
CA THR A 6 20.68 20.95 13.14
C THR A 6 21.71 19.82 13.11
N ASP A 7 22.98 20.14 13.31
CA ASP A 7 24.07 19.14 13.32
C ASP A 7 23.88 18.12 14.44
N GLN A 8 23.42 18.56 15.63
CA GLN A 8 23.07 17.62 16.69
C GLN A 8 21.94 16.70 16.28
N LYS A 9 20.85 17.23 15.73
CA LYS A 9 19.69 16.42 15.31
C LYS A 9 20.08 15.37 14.26
N VAL A 10 20.92 15.74 13.30
CA VAL A 10 21.45 14.81 12.30
C VAL A 10 22.32 13.73 12.95
N ALA A 11 23.21 14.12 13.87
CA ALA A 11 24.06 13.17 14.58
C ALA A 11 23.23 12.20 15.45
N ASP A 12 22.22 12.71 16.19
CA ASP A 12 21.36 11.91 17.04
C ASP A 12 20.54 10.90 16.23
N LEU A 13 20.02 11.32 15.07
CA LEU A 13 19.32 10.43 14.13
C LEU A 13 20.24 9.31 13.62
N TYR A 14 21.46 9.68 13.21
CA TYR A 14 22.46 8.69 12.76
C TYR A 14 22.82 7.70 13.87
N VAL A 15 23.13 8.19 15.07
CA VAL A 15 23.47 7.35 16.21
C VAL A 15 22.32 6.42 16.58
N SER A 16 21.08 6.91 16.58
CA SER A 16 19.90 6.07 16.87
C SER A 16 19.71 4.93 15.87
N GLY A 17 19.99 5.19 14.58
CA GLY A 17 19.94 4.14 13.54
C GLY A 17 21.09 3.14 13.63
N MET A 18 22.21 3.50 14.24
CA MET A 18 23.40 2.64 14.43
C MET A 18 23.44 1.94 15.79
N ASP A 19 22.49 2.22 16.68
CA ASP A 19 22.40 1.58 17.99
C ASP A 19 21.74 0.17 17.85
N THR A 20 22.53 -0.76 17.30
CA THR A 20 22.09 -2.14 17.10
C THR A 20 21.72 -2.85 18.40
N VAL A 21 22.35 -2.49 19.52
CA VAL A 21 22.07 -3.05 20.84
C VAL A 21 20.65 -2.71 21.30
N THR A 22 20.25 -1.45 21.20
CA THR A 22 18.90 -1.02 21.56
C THR A 22 17.87 -1.56 20.56
N ILE A 23 18.17 -1.58 19.25
CA ILE A 23 17.31 -2.13 18.22
C ILE A 23 17.02 -3.63 18.48
N GLU A 24 18.03 -4.43 18.73
CA GLU A 24 17.88 -5.86 19.05
C GLU A 24 17.07 -6.08 20.34
N LYS A 25 17.34 -5.28 21.39
CA LYS A 25 16.59 -5.36 22.65
C LYS A 25 15.12 -5.01 22.49
N LEU A 26 14.77 -4.04 21.65
CA LEU A 26 13.40 -3.64 21.37
C LEU A 26 12.65 -4.69 20.52
N GLY A 27 13.38 -5.39 19.63
CA GLY A 27 12.81 -6.33 18.69
C GLY A 27 11.64 -5.70 17.90
N TYR A 28 10.53 -6.41 17.76
CA TYR A 28 9.33 -5.87 17.10
C TYR A 28 8.39 -5.08 18.05
N GLY A 29 8.84 -4.79 19.28
CA GLY A 29 8.07 -4.02 20.25
C GLY A 29 7.44 -2.75 19.71
N PRO A 30 8.16 -1.88 18.98
CA PRO A 30 7.65 -0.62 18.46
C PRO A 30 6.45 -0.76 17.48
N ILE A 31 6.34 -1.88 16.75
CA ILE A 31 5.22 -2.09 15.80
C ILE A 31 4.03 -2.84 16.42
N LYS A 32 4.13 -3.30 17.68
CA LYS A 32 3.02 -4.01 18.35
C LYS A 32 1.70 -3.23 18.37
N PRO A 33 1.66 -1.90 18.60
CA PRO A 33 0.40 -1.15 18.53
C PRO A 33 -0.26 -1.23 17.16
N LEU A 34 0.51 -1.12 16.06
CA LEU A 34 -0.02 -1.26 14.70
C LEU A 34 -0.51 -2.69 14.44
N LEU A 35 0.24 -3.70 14.86
CA LEU A 35 -0.19 -5.11 14.73
C LEU A 35 -1.50 -5.36 15.50
N ALA A 36 -1.68 -4.73 16.65
CA ALA A 36 -2.93 -4.83 17.40
C ALA A 36 -4.11 -4.19 16.66
N GLN A 37 -3.91 -3.05 15.99
CA GLN A 37 -4.93 -2.41 15.15
C GLN A 37 -5.28 -3.30 13.95
N ILE A 38 -4.29 -3.87 13.27
CA ILE A 38 -4.50 -4.81 12.15
C ILE A 38 -5.30 -6.03 12.61
N ASN A 39 -4.93 -6.63 13.75
CA ASN A 39 -5.62 -7.80 14.31
C ASN A 39 -7.04 -7.50 14.80
N ALA A 40 -7.37 -6.24 15.05
CA ALA A 40 -8.72 -5.82 15.45
C ALA A 40 -9.69 -5.71 14.26
N VAL A 41 -9.20 -5.66 13.03
CA VAL A 41 -10.02 -5.56 11.81
C VAL A 41 -10.89 -6.82 11.65
N LYS A 42 -12.21 -6.64 11.54
CA LYS A 42 -13.18 -7.73 11.45
C LYS A 42 -13.89 -7.82 10.11
N ASN A 43 -13.83 -6.77 9.31
CA ASN A 43 -14.51 -6.69 8.03
C ASN A 43 -13.79 -5.71 7.09
N TYR A 44 -14.16 -5.75 5.81
CA TYR A 44 -13.50 -4.93 4.80
C TYR A 44 -13.71 -3.41 5.01
N GLN A 45 -14.80 -2.98 5.63
CA GLN A 45 -15.02 -1.56 5.91
C GLN A 45 -14.02 -1.04 6.97
N GLU A 46 -13.75 -1.85 8.00
CA GLU A 46 -12.72 -1.53 9.00
C GLU A 46 -11.32 -1.55 8.37
N LEU A 47 -11.06 -2.46 7.41
CA LEU A 47 -9.82 -2.47 6.63
C LEU A 47 -9.63 -1.17 5.82
N ILE A 48 -10.69 -0.71 5.14
CA ILE A 48 -10.67 0.55 4.38
C ILE A 48 -10.41 1.74 5.32
N ASN A 49 -11.05 1.76 6.50
CA ASN A 49 -10.86 2.80 7.50
C ASN A 49 -9.41 2.82 8.00
N LEU A 50 -8.86 1.65 8.35
CA LEU A 50 -7.47 1.52 8.77
C LEU A 50 -6.50 1.99 7.67
N ALA A 51 -6.74 1.61 6.41
CA ALA A 51 -5.92 2.05 5.28
C ALA A 51 -5.91 3.58 5.12
N ALA A 52 -7.07 4.22 5.30
CA ALA A 52 -7.18 5.68 5.23
C ALA A 52 -6.47 6.38 6.41
N ASP A 53 -6.53 5.81 7.61
CA ASP A 53 -5.85 6.35 8.79
C ASP A 53 -4.32 6.18 8.69
N GLU A 54 -3.85 5.00 8.32
CA GLU A 54 -2.42 4.69 8.16
C GLU A 54 -1.78 5.50 7.02
N TYR A 55 -2.56 5.92 6.03
CA TYR A 55 -2.04 6.77 4.96
C TYR A 55 -1.47 8.09 5.49
N LYS A 56 -2.07 8.69 6.52
CA LYS A 56 -1.58 9.93 7.17
C LYS A 56 -0.23 9.73 7.86
N GLU A 57 0.05 8.52 8.30
CA GLU A 57 1.31 8.13 8.95
C GLU A 57 2.38 7.69 7.91
N GLY A 58 2.07 7.74 6.60
CA GLY A 58 2.97 7.34 5.54
C GLY A 58 2.92 5.84 5.18
N ASN A 59 2.00 5.09 5.77
CA ASN A 59 1.87 3.64 5.60
C ASN A 59 0.79 3.26 4.58
N GLY A 60 0.72 3.94 3.45
CA GLY A 60 -0.28 3.66 2.41
C GLY A 60 -0.10 2.26 1.79
N PHE A 61 -1.17 1.43 1.78
CA PHE A 61 -1.09 0.07 1.24
C PHE A 61 -2.26 -0.33 0.32
N LEU A 62 -3.46 0.23 0.51
CA LEU A 62 -4.66 -0.17 -0.26
C LEU A 62 -4.94 0.74 -1.45
N PHE A 63 -4.57 2.00 -1.35
CA PHE A 63 -4.79 3.02 -2.37
C PHE A 63 -3.45 3.64 -2.77
N GLY A 64 -3.18 3.72 -4.08
CA GLY A 64 -2.16 4.64 -4.58
C GLY A 64 -2.77 6.04 -4.59
N PHE A 65 -2.39 6.88 -3.66
CA PHE A 65 -2.99 8.20 -3.46
C PHE A 65 -1.93 9.30 -3.50
N GLY A 66 -2.27 10.41 -4.09
CA GLY A 66 -1.47 11.62 -4.06
C GLY A 66 -2.30 12.84 -4.37
N VAL A 67 -1.81 14.01 -3.99
CA VAL A 67 -2.37 15.30 -4.39
C VAL A 67 -1.28 16.06 -5.14
N GLY A 68 -1.58 16.48 -6.35
CA GLY A 68 -0.64 17.18 -7.20
C GLY A 68 -1.33 17.99 -8.28
N PRO A 69 -0.56 18.73 -9.11
CA PRO A 69 -1.11 19.45 -10.26
C PRO A 69 -1.87 18.51 -11.20
N ASP A 70 -2.98 18.97 -11.74
CA ASP A 70 -3.70 18.30 -12.82
C ASP A 70 -2.85 18.36 -14.09
N ASP A 71 -2.60 17.21 -14.74
CA ASP A 71 -1.73 17.10 -15.91
C ASP A 71 -2.16 17.96 -17.12
N LYS A 72 -3.45 18.33 -17.19
CA LYS A 72 -3.99 19.21 -18.24
C LYS A 72 -4.28 20.62 -17.76
N ILE A 73 -4.36 20.85 -16.45
CA ILE A 73 -4.68 22.15 -15.85
C ILE A 73 -3.70 22.39 -14.70
N SER A 74 -2.43 22.61 -15.01
CA SER A 74 -1.32 22.70 -14.03
C SER A 74 -1.50 23.75 -12.93
N THR A 75 -2.44 24.67 -13.08
CA THR A 75 -2.79 25.68 -12.05
C THR A 75 -3.76 25.15 -10.99
N LYS A 76 -4.25 23.92 -11.10
CA LYS A 76 -5.15 23.28 -10.14
C LYS A 76 -4.54 22.00 -9.60
N ASN A 77 -4.63 21.82 -8.29
CA ASN A 77 -4.33 20.52 -7.69
C ASN A 77 -5.53 19.59 -7.80
N VAL A 78 -5.26 18.31 -7.95
CA VAL A 78 -6.27 17.25 -8.03
C VAL A 78 -5.81 16.05 -7.20
N VAL A 79 -6.73 15.28 -6.68
CA VAL A 79 -6.47 13.97 -6.09
C VAL A 79 -6.16 12.97 -7.20
N ASN A 80 -5.04 12.29 -7.08
CA ASN A 80 -4.62 11.23 -7.98
C ASN A 80 -4.75 9.88 -7.28
N LEU A 81 -5.46 8.95 -7.92
CA LEU A 81 -5.58 7.56 -7.49
C LEU A 81 -4.87 6.66 -8.50
N SER A 82 -4.01 5.76 -8.02
CA SER A 82 -3.25 4.83 -8.84
C SER A 82 -3.28 3.41 -8.26
N GLN A 83 -2.92 2.44 -9.08
CA GLN A 83 -2.76 1.05 -8.66
C GLN A 83 -1.62 0.89 -7.66
N THR A 84 -1.80 -0.01 -6.68
CA THR A 84 -0.82 -0.34 -5.63
C THR A 84 -1.12 -1.73 -5.04
N GLY A 85 -0.51 -2.09 -3.91
CA GLY A 85 -0.83 -3.31 -3.16
C GLY A 85 -0.08 -4.55 -3.62
N LEU A 86 1.05 -4.38 -4.31
CA LEU A 86 1.96 -5.47 -4.66
C LEU A 86 3.25 -5.35 -3.85
N GLY A 87 3.73 -6.44 -3.28
CA GLY A 87 5.02 -6.49 -2.59
C GLY A 87 6.19 -6.69 -3.55
N LEU A 88 5.96 -7.27 -4.74
CA LEU A 88 6.94 -7.33 -5.83
C LEU A 88 6.81 -6.09 -6.74
N PRO A 89 7.86 -5.72 -7.50
CA PRO A 89 7.95 -4.42 -8.18
C PRO A 89 6.81 -4.08 -9.16
N ASN A 90 6.24 -5.08 -9.84
CA ASN A 90 5.12 -4.92 -10.75
C ASN A 90 4.43 -6.27 -11.05
N ARG A 91 3.33 -6.22 -11.80
CA ARG A 91 2.51 -7.39 -12.15
C ARG A 91 3.29 -8.53 -12.84
N ASP A 92 4.31 -8.22 -13.62
CA ASP A 92 5.04 -9.22 -14.42
C ASP A 92 5.76 -10.23 -13.54
N TYR A 93 6.20 -9.82 -12.35
CA TYR A 93 6.81 -10.72 -11.35
C TYR A 93 5.86 -11.82 -10.85
N TYR A 94 4.54 -11.64 -10.99
CA TYR A 94 3.54 -12.65 -10.59
C TYR A 94 3.22 -13.64 -11.71
N PHE A 95 3.44 -13.28 -12.98
CA PHE A 95 3.00 -14.08 -14.14
C PHE A 95 4.14 -14.65 -14.98
N ASN A 96 5.30 -14.01 -15.05
CA ASN A 96 6.41 -14.48 -15.87
C ASN A 96 6.92 -15.83 -15.39
N THR A 97 7.23 -16.72 -16.34
CA THR A 97 7.61 -18.12 -16.08
C THR A 97 9.08 -18.39 -16.28
N ASP A 98 9.90 -17.39 -16.57
CA ASP A 98 11.34 -17.52 -16.65
C ASP A 98 11.95 -17.88 -15.28
N ALA A 99 13.10 -18.56 -15.30
CA ALA A 99 13.74 -19.06 -14.10
C ALA A 99 14.12 -17.98 -13.08
N ALA A 100 14.50 -16.79 -13.56
CA ALA A 100 14.88 -15.66 -12.69
C ALA A 100 13.68 -15.14 -11.91
N THR A 101 12.57 -14.90 -12.60
CA THR A 101 11.32 -14.43 -11.97
C THR A 101 10.75 -15.48 -11.00
N GLN A 102 10.79 -16.76 -11.37
CA GLN A 102 10.36 -17.84 -10.46
C GLN A 102 11.21 -17.88 -9.19
N LYS A 103 12.54 -17.69 -9.31
CA LYS A 103 13.45 -17.62 -8.17
C LYS A 103 13.07 -16.44 -7.26
N ILE A 104 12.80 -15.25 -7.82
CA ILE A 104 12.38 -14.06 -7.06
C ILE A 104 11.10 -14.36 -6.25
N ARG A 105 10.08 -14.97 -6.86
CA ARG A 105 8.86 -15.36 -6.11
C ARG A 105 9.13 -16.32 -4.96
N LYS A 106 10.02 -17.29 -5.15
CA LYS A 106 10.42 -18.23 -4.08
C LYS A 106 11.11 -17.51 -2.93
N GLU A 107 12.02 -16.59 -3.23
CA GLU A 107 12.71 -15.82 -2.19
C GLU A 107 11.74 -14.84 -1.50
N TYR A 108 10.78 -14.27 -2.22
CA TYR A 108 9.72 -13.43 -1.65
C TYR A 108 8.86 -14.20 -0.65
N LEU A 109 8.43 -15.41 -0.96
CA LEU A 109 7.73 -16.29 -0.01
C LEU A 109 8.55 -16.53 1.26
N LYS A 110 9.84 -16.86 1.14
CA LYS A 110 10.72 -17.04 2.29
C LYS A 110 10.82 -15.76 3.13
N TYR A 111 10.91 -14.61 2.47
CA TYR A 111 10.94 -13.31 3.15
C TYR A 111 9.67 -13.07 3.96
N ILE A 112 8.48 -13.26 3.39
CA ILE A 112 7.20 -13.10 4.09
C ILE A 112 7.10 -14.07 5.26
N THR A 113 7.40 -15.36 5.05
CA THR A 113 7.45 -16.38 6.11
C THR A 113 8.36 -15.93 7.26
N LYS A 114 9.56 -15.42 6.93
CA LYS A 114 10.51 -14.93 7.93
C LYS A 114 9.94 -13.75 8.74
N LEU A 115 9.24 -12.82 8.12
CA LEU A 115 8.60 -11.71 8.83
C LEU A 115 7.57 -12.22 9.85
N PHE A 116 6.71 -13.16 9.47
CA PHE A 116 5.73 -13.74 10.39
C PHE A 116 6.41 -14.51 11.54
N THR A 117 7.45 -15.28 11.28
CA THR A 117 8.16 -16.00 12.35
C THR A 117 8.86 -15.04 13.31
N LEU A 118 9.39 -13.90 12.83
CA LEU A 118 9.99 -12.87 13.68
C LEU A 118 8.98 -12.19 14.60
N THR A 119 7.69 -12.20 14.24
CA THR A 119 6.61 -11.66 15.06
C THR A 119 5.91 -12.73 15.93
N GLY A 120 6.45 -13.95 15.96
CA GLY A 120 6.03 -15.02 16.86
C GLY A 120 5.08 -16.06 16.27
N THR A 121 4.81 -16.00 14.96
CA THR A 121 4.00 -17.03 14.27
C THR A 121 4.85 -18.30 14.06
N ASP A 122 4.27 -19.47 14.30
CA ASP A 122 4.94 -20.73 14.00
C ASP A 122 5.19 -20.93 12.51
N GLN A 123 6.20 -21.74 12.14
CA GLN A 123 6.65 -21.92 10.76
C GLN A 123 5.52 -22.38 9.83
N THR A 124 4.72 -23.35 10.25
CA THR A 124 3.64 -23.92 9.41
C THR A 124 2.55 -22.88 9.10
N THR A 125 2.17 -22.10 10.11
CA THR A 125 1.19 -21.02 9.96
C THR A 125 1.76 -19.88 9.11
N ALA A 126 3.03 -19.50 9.34
CA ALA A 126 3.71 -18.48 8.57
C ALA A 126 3.81 -18.83 7.07
N ASP A 127 4.11 -20.08 6.74
CA ASP A 127 4.14 -20.56 5.35
C ASP A 127 2.77 -20.49 4.68
N LYS A 128 1.71 -20.86 5.39
CA LYS A 128 0.33 -20.73 4.89
C LYS A 128 -0.05 -19.28 4.64
N GLN A 129 0.28 -18.38 5.58
CA GLN A 129 0.00 -16.96 5.45
C GLN A 129 0.78 -16.31 4.30
N ALA A 130 2.06 -16.69 4.13
CA ALA A 130 2.88 -16.21 3.01
C ALA A 130 2.29 -16.61 1.65
N ASN A 131 1.83 -17.84 1.51
CA ASN A 131 1.16 -18.29 0.29
C ASN A 131 -0.16 -17.57 0.05
N ALA A 132 -0.97 -17.36 1.09
CA ALA A 132 -2.23 -16.60 0.99
C ALA A 132 -2.00 -15.15 0.55
N ILE A 133 -0.92 -14.51 1.02
CA ILE A 133 -0.51 -13.17 0.56
C ILE A 133 -0.12 -13.21 -0.92
N LEU A 134 0.72 -14.15 -1.36
CA LEU A 134 1.09 -14.25 -2.77
C LEU A 134 -0.10 -14.50 -3.68
N ASP A 135 -1.06 -15.30 -3.24
CA ASP A 135 -2.32 -15.57 -3.97
C ASP A 135 -3.18 -14.30 -4.08
N LEU A 136 -3.31 -13.54 -2.98
CA LEU A 136 -4.03 -12.27 -2.98
C LEU A 136 -3.35 -11.23 -3.90
N GLU A 137 -2.05 -11.07 -3.77
CA GLU A 137 -1.28 -10.15 -4.61
C GLU A 137 -1.33 -10.56 -6.09
N THR A 138 -1.32 -11.86 -6.39
CA THR A 138 -1.52 -12.38 -7.76
C THR A 138 -2.90 -12.01 -8.30
N ALA A 139 -3.94 -12.09 -7.47
CA ALA A 139 -5.28 -11.65 -7.85
C ALA A 139 -5.35 -10.14 -8.12
N ILE A 140 -4.71 -9.33 -7.28
CA ILE A 140 -4.56 -7.88 -7.46
C ILE A 140 -3.76 -7.58 -8.74
N ALA A 141 -2.64 -8.26 -8.96
CA ALA A 141 -1.75 -8.07 -10.12
C ALA A 141 -2.46 -8.32 -11.47
N LYS A 142 -3.52 -9.15 -11.50
CA LYS A 142 -4.34 -9.34 -12.73
C LYS A 142 -4.98 -8.06 -13.22
N SER A 143 -5.36 -7.16 -12.32
CA SER A 143 -6.00 -5.89 -12.64
C SER A 143 -5.00 -4.74 -12.89
N HIS A 144 -3.73 -4.95 -12.61
CA HIS A 144 -2.69 -3.94 -12.82
C HIS A 144 -2.38 -3.75 -14.29
N SER A 145 -2.18 -2.51 -14.70
CA SER A 145 -1.55 -2.14 -15.95
C SER A 145 -0.07 -2.55 -15.95
N THR A 146 0.43 -2.88 -17.14
CA THR A 146 1.85 -3.18 -17.35
C THR A 146 2.73 -1.94 -17.17
N PRO A 147 4.05 -2.09 -16.90
CA PRO A 147 4.97 -0.95 -16.85
C PRO A 147 4.97 -0.07 -18.10
N THR A 148 4.70 -0.65 -19.26
CA THR A 148 4.58 0.11 -20.53
C THR A 148 3.30 0.94 -20.56
N GLU A 149 2.16 0.37 -20.17
CA GLU A 149 0.88 1.07 -20.12
C GLU A 149 0.87 2.22 -19.10
N LEU A 150 1.59 2.07 -17.97
CA LEU A 150 1.71 3.12 -16.97
C LEU A 150 2.44 4.38 -17.47
N ARG A 151 3.21 4.29 -18.57
CA ARG A 151 3.92 5.42 -19.17
C ARG A 151 3.06 6.23 -20.14
N ASP A 152 1.87 5.75 -20.47
CA ASP A 152 0.97 6.45 -21.39
C ASP A 152 0.16 7.53 -20.64
N PRO A 153 0.50 8.83 -20.79
CA PRO A 153 -0.18 9.90 -20.04
C PRO A 153 -1.62 10.11 -20.50
N ILE A 154 -1.98 9.68 -21.70
CA ILE A 154 -3.35 9.82 -22.21
C ILE A 154 -4.23 8.72 -21.60
N LYS A 155 -3.74 7.48 -21.63
CA LYS A 155 -4.45 6.32 -21.08
C LYS A 155 -4.68 6.44 -19.57
N ASN A 156 -3.73 7.02 -18.85
CA ASN A 156 -3.78 7.17 -17.39
C ASN A 156 -4.46 8.48 -16.92
N TYR A 157 -4.93 9.32 -17.83
CA TYR A 157 -5.69 10.52 -17.49
C TYR A 157 -7.20 10.25 -17.51
N ASN A 158 -7.74 9.71 -16.45
CA ASN A 158 -9.18 9.44 -16.31
C ASN A 158 -9.75 10.33 -15.21
N LYS A 159 -10.35 11.45 -15.60
CA LYS A 159 -10.92 12.42 -14.68
C LYS A 159 -12.38 12.11 -14.38
N PHE A 160 -12.74 12.06 -13.10
CA PHE A 160 -14.08 11.76 -12.62
C PHE A 160 -14.53 12.80 -11.59
N ALA A 161 -15.85 13.07 -11.55
CA ALA A 161 -16.43 13.52 -10.31
C ALA A 161 -16.38 12.38 -9.28
N VAL A 162 -16.11 12.69 -8.01
CA VAL A 162 -16.07 11.69 -6.93
C VAL A 162 -17.35 10.86 -6.90
N ALA A 163 -18.52 11.51 -7.00
CA ALA A 163 -19.83 10.85 -7.00
C ALA A 163 -20.03 9.87 -8.17
N ASP A 164 -19.41 10.10 -9.32
CA ASP A 164 -19.54 9.21 -10.48
C ASP A 164 -18.57 8.04 -10.38
N PHE A 165 -17.35 8.26 -9.88
CA PHE A 165 -16.44 7.16 -9.64
C PHE A 165 -16.91 6.26 -8.48
N GLN A 166 -17.53 6.83 -7.45
CA GLN A 166 -18.18 6.08 -6.36
C GLN A 166 -19.17 5.01 -6.85
N LYS A 167 -19.91 5.29 -7.94
CA LYS A 167 -20.87 4.31 -8.53
C LYS A 167 -20.16 3.08 -9.11
N GLN A 168 -18.88 3.21 -9.51
CA GLN A 168 -18.08 2.10 -10.07
C GLN A 168 -17.46 1.21 -8.98
N ILE A 169 -17.34 1.73 -7.75
CA ILE A 169 -16.73 1.05 -6.60
C ILE A 169 -17.62 1.24 -5.35
N PRO A 170 -18.85 0.72 -5.38
CA PRO A 170 -19.87 1.05 -4.37
C PRO A 170 -19.52 0.58 -2.94
N ASP A 171 -18.62 -0.39 -2.79
CA ASP A 171 -18.23 -0.94 -1.49
C ASP A 171 -17.05 -0.17 -0.83
N ILE A 172 -16.41 0.74 -1.58
CA ILE A 172 -15.36 1.62 -1.08
C ILE A 172 -15.97 3.02 -0.92
N ASP A 173 -16.33 3.42 0.30
CA ASP A 173 -16.88 4.74 0.58
C ASP A 173 -15.78 5.81 0.45
N LEU A 174 -15.65 6.39 -0.76
CA LEU A 174 -14.65 7.42 -1.05
C LEU A 174 -14.81 8.67 -0.19
N LYS A 175 -16.05 9.03 0.16
CA LYS A 175 -16.28 10.20 1.03
C LYS A 175 -15.68 9.94 2.41
N ASN A 176 -15.95 8.78 3.01
CA ASN A 176 -15.38 8.40 4.29
C ASN A 176 -13.85 8.31 4.22
N VAL A 177 -13.28 7.73 3.15
CA VAL A 177 -11.82 7.66 2.93
C VAL A 177 -11.22 9.06 2.92
N PHE A 178 -11.76 9.98 2.14
CA PHE A 178 -11.23 11.34 2.02
C PHE A 178 -11.43 12.17 3.30
N ASP A 179 -12.56 12.01 3.99
CA ASP A 179 -12.80 12.67 5.28
C ASP A 179 -11.75 12.22 6.33
N ARG A 180 -11.43 10.92 6.40
CA ARG A 180 -10.39 10.37 7.27
C ARG A 180 -8.99 10.89 6.92
N MET A 181 -8.70 11.02 5.63
CA MET A 181 -7.42 11.55 5.12
C MET A 181 -7.35 13.08 5.20
N LEU A 182 -8.40 13.77 5.69
CA LEU A 182 -8.54 15.23 5.76
C LEU A 182 -8.45 15.90 4.39
N VAL A 183 -8.92 15.23 3.34
CA VAL A 183 -8.92 15.72 1.96
C VAL A 183 -10.34 16.12 1.56
N LYS A 184 -10.47 17.34 0.99
CA LYS A 184 -11.73 17.84 0.43
C LYS A 184 -11.57 17.99 -1.08
N THR A 185 -12.31 17.18 -1.82
CA THR A 185 -12.34 17.23 -3.29
C THR A 185 -13.69 16.76 -3.82
N ASP A 186 -14.08 17.30 -4.95
CA ASP A 186 -15.23 16.85 -5.74
C ASP A 186 -14.82 16.14 -7.04
N THR A 187 -13.51 16.19 -7.35
CA THR A 187 -12.93 15.70 -8.59
C THR A 187 -11.64 14.91 -8.30
N LEU A 188 -11.41 13.85 -9.05
CA LEU A 188 -10.20 13.03 -8.96
C LEU A 188 -9.73 12.55 -10.34
N LEU A 189 -8.45 12.26 -10.43
CA LEU A 189 -7.83 11.53 -11.54
C LEU A 189 -7.60 10.08 -11.09
N VAL A 190 -8.06 9.12 -11.86
CA VAL A 190 -7.84 7.70 -11.61
C VAL A 190 -6.99 7.13 -12.73
N GLY A 191 -5.73 6.85 -12.44
CA GLY A 191 -4.82 6.31 -13.44
C GLY A 191 -5.29 4.95 -13.98
N GLN A 192 -5.75 4.06 -13.10
CA GLN A 192 -6.15 2.70 -13.46
C GLN A 192 -7.53 2.36 -12.85
N PRO A 193 -8.64 2.77 -13.46
CA PRO A 193 -9.99 2.50 -12.95
C PRO A 193 -10.28 1.01 -12.76
N THR A 194 -9.78 0.15 -13.64
CA THR A 194 -9.96 -1.30 -13.56
C THR A 194 -9.36 -1.92 -12.31
N TYR A 195 -8.25 -1.36 -11.80
CA TYR A 195 -7.68 -1.77 -10.53
C TYR A 195 -8.68 -1.55 -9.38
N TYR A 196 -9.30 -0.38 -9.29
CA TYR A 196 -10.24 -0.05 -8.22
C TYR A 196 -11.52 -0.88 -8.30
N GLN A 197 -12.00 -1.19 -9.51
CA GLN A 197 -13.14 -2.09 -9.71
C GLN A 197 -12.81 -3.52 -9.26
N ALA A 198 -11.61 -4.02 -9.57
CA ALA A 198 -11.14 -5.31 -9.11
C ALA A 198 -10.94 -5.33 -7.58
N LEU A 199 -10.34 -4.29 -7.00
CA LEU A 199 -10.19 -4.14 -5.56
C LEU A 199 -11.55 -4.19 -4.85
N ASN A 200 -12.55 -3.42 -5.35
CA ASN A 200 -13.90 -3.42 -4.82
C ASN A 200 -14.53 -4.82 -4.82
N SER A 201 -14.27 -5.62 -5.85
CA SER A 201 -14.76 -6.99 -5.95
C SER A 201 -14.01 -7.94 -5.00
N LEU A 202 -12.69 -7.78 -4.86
CA LEU A 202 -11.85 -8.61 -4.00
C LEU A 202 -12.19 -8.43 -2.51
N LEU A 203 -12.54 -7.22 -2.08
CA LEU A 203 -12.94 -6.93 -0.69
C LEU A 203 -14.12 -7.76 -0.19
N LYS A 204 -14.97 -8.27 -1.08
CA LYS A 204 -16.12 -9.12 -0.74
C LYS A 204 -15.80 -10.61 -0.72
N THR A 205 -14.73 -11.02 -1.36
CA THR A 205 -14.47 -12.44 -1.65
C THR A 205 -13.25 -13.00 -0.90
N ARG A 206 -12.56 -12.16 -0.14
CA ARG A 206 -11.30 -12.51 0.57
C ARG A 206 -11.33 -12.02 2.05
#